data_bb7da439a3b91df352283ec0b310c154
#
_entry.id   bb7da439a3b91df352283ec0b310c154
#
_cell.length_a   1.000
_cell.length_b   1.000
_cell.length_c   1.000
_cell.angle_alpha   90.00
_cell.angle_beta   90.00
_cell.angle_gamma   90.00
#
_symmetry.space_group_name_H-M   'P 1'
#
loop_
_entity.id
_entity.type
_entity.pdbx_description
1 polymer ?
#
loop_
_entity_poly.entity_id
_entity_poly.type
_entity_poly.pdbx_seq_one_letter_code
_entity_poly.pdbx_strand_id
1 'polypeptide(L)'
;EEENREERAIEFYKLLSSFDYMSSTPTLFNSGTKRPQLSSCYLTTIPDDLDGIFSAMKDNALLSKWAGGLGNDWTPVRAMNSYIKGTNGKSQGVVPFLKVANDTAVAVNQGGKRKGAMCGYLETWHLDIEEFLELRKNTGDERRRTHDMNTANWVPDLFMKRVEKDENWTLFSPGETPELHDLIGKAFEEKYEEYEEKAKNGEMDQFKSIPAKELWRKMLTMLFETGHPWITFKDSCNLRSPQQHSGVVHSSNLCTEITLNTSADNEIAVCNLGSVNLANHMKDGKLDEEKIKRTVSTCLLYTSDAADEPLC
;
A
#
# COMPACT_ATOMS: atom_id res chain seq x y z
N GLU A 1 -8.66 27.11 16.96
CA GLU A 1 -8.08 28.48 16.87
C GLU A 1 -8.71 29.30 15.75
N GLU A 2 -9.78 28.86 15.15
CA GLU A 2 -10.55 29.56 14.14
C GLU A 2 -11.34 30.70 14.80
N GLU A 3 -11.14 31.94 14.37
CA GLU A 3 -11.84 33.10 14.93
C GLU A 3 -13.36 33.08 14.66
N ASN A 4 -13.78 32.48 13.53
CA ASN A 4 -15.17 32.42 13.07
C ASN A 4 -15.73 31.00 13.08
N ARG A 5 -15.61 30.28 14.18
CA ARG A 5 -16.01 28.86 14.30
C ARG A 5 -17.45 28.57 13.87
N GLU A 6 -18.40 29.43 14.23
CA GLU A 6 -19.82 29.23 13.90
C GLU A 6 -20.06 29.37 12.39
N GLU A 7 -19.48 30.38 11.76
CA GLU A 7 -19.61 30.59 10.32
C GLU A 7 -18.99 29.42 9.55
N ARG A 8 -17.82 28.96 10.00
CA ARG A 8 -17.14 27.81 9.41
C ARG A 8 -17.94 26.52 9.58
N ALA A 9 -18.51 26.28 10.75
CA ALA A 9 -19.38 25.13 11.00
C ALA A 9 -20.61 25.14 10.09
N ILE A 10 -21.21 26.32 9.87
CA ILE A 10 -22.33 26.47 8.95
C ILE A 10 -21.91 26.23 7.49
N GLU A 11 -20.71 26.66 7.11
CA GLU A 11 -20.15 26.41 5.76
C GLU A 11 -19.99 24.90 5.52
N PHE A 12 -19.36 24.17 6.43
CA PHE A 12 -19.24 22.70 6.35
C PHE A 12 -20.60 22.00 6.35
N TYR A 13 -21.52 22.43 7.19
CA TYR A 13 -22.86 21.88 7.20
C TYR A 13 -23.58 22.06 5.86
N LYS A 14 -23.51 23.25 5.27
CA LYS A 14 -24.11 23.53 3.96
C LYS A 14 -23.48 22.67 2.86
N LEU A 15 -22.15 22.51 2.89
CA LEU A 15 -21.41 21.71 1.91
C LEU A 15 -21.80 20.24 1.94
N LEU A 16 -21.94 19.67 3.16
CA LEU A 16 -22.34 18.27 3.35
C LEU A 16 -23.82 18.05 3.07
N SER A 17 -24.70 18.95 3.55
CA SER A 17 -26.16 18.80 3.41
C SER A 17 -26.66 19.02 1.99
N SER A 18 -25.95 19.78 1.17
CA SER A 18 -26.23 19.92 -0.26
C SER A 18 -25.74 18.77 -1.11
N PHE A 19 -24.96 17.81 -0.52
CA PHE A 19 -24.25 16.76 -1.23
C PHE A 19 -23.27 17.27 -2.30
N ASP A 20 -22.76 18.48 -2.13
CA ASP A 20 -21.68 19.00 -2.97
C ASP A 20 -20.34 18.29 -2.64
N TYR A 21 -20.22 17.84 -1.40
CA TYR A 21 -19.07 17.12 -0.86
C TYR A 21 -19.54 16.07 0.17
N MET A 22 -18.78 14.97 0.27
CA MET A 22 -18.99 13.95 1.29
C MET A 22 -17.66 13.58 1.95
N SER A 23 -17.61 13.60 3.26
CA SER A 23 -16.47 13.13 4.04
C SER A 23 -16.36 11.60 4.02
N SER A 24 -15.15 11.10 4.30
CA SER A 24 -14.93 9.67 4.47
C SER A 24 -15.61 9.10 5.72
N THR A 25 -15.75 7.78 5.75
CA THR A 25 -16.39 7.05 6.86
C THR A 25 -15.75 7.33 8.23
N PRO A 26 -14.40 7.36 8.41
CA PRO A 26 -13.81 7.67 9.70
C PRO A 26 -14.23 9.05 10.24
N THR A 27 -14.28 10.04 9.38
CA THR A 27 -14.79 11.37 9.76
C THR A 27 -16.21 11.30 10.26
N LEU A 28 -17.11 10.64 9.53
CA LEU A 28 -18.52 10.51 9.93
C LEU A 28 -18.70 9.71 11.22
N PHE A 29 -17.82 8.77 11.53
CA PHE A 29 -17.90 7.93 12.73
C PHE A 29 -17.29 8.57 13.97
N ASN A 30 -16.18 9.28 13.80
CA ASN A 30 -15.33 9.70 14.91
C ASN A 30 -15.40 11.21 15.20
N SER A 31 -15.92 12.02 14.25
CA SER A 31 -16.10 13.46 14.46
C SER A 31 -16.96 13.74 15.68
N GLY A 32 -16.52 14.66 16.55
CA GLY A 32 -17.22 15.01 17.77
C GLY A 32 -17.15 13.98 18.89
N THR A 33 -16.41 12.88 18.72
CA THR A 33 -16.15 11.90 19.78
C THR A 33 -14.97 12.34 20.66
N LYS A 34 -14.72 11.61 21.75
CA LYS A 34 -13.57 11.87 22.64
C LYS A 34 -12.21 11.65 21.96
N ARG A 35 -12.17 10.93 20.86
CA ARG A 35 -10.98 10.69 20.01
C ARG A 35 -11.39 10.89 18.56
N PRO A 36 -11.26 12.11 18.04
CA PRO A 36 -11.71 12.47 16.71
C PRO A 36 -10.69 12.04 15.64
N GLN A 37 -10.37 10.74 15.57
CA GLN A 37 -9.51 10.19 14.52
C GLN A 37 -10.27 10.20 13.18
N LEU A 38 -9.86 11.05 12.25
CA LEU A 38 -10.57 11.33 11.00
C LEU A 38 -9.90 10.70 9.75
N SER A 39 -8.67 10.21 9.91
CA SER A 39 -7.90 9.64 8.79
C SER A 39 -8.45 8.30 8.32
N SER A 40 -8.43 8.10 7.00
CA SER A 40 -9.05 6.94 6.34
C SER A 40 -8.05 5.86 5.98
N CYS A 41 -6.83 6.25 5.63
CA CYS A 41 -5.83 5.35 5.06
C CYS A 41 -4.49 5.53 5.75
N TYR A 42 -3.81 4.39 5.94
CA TYR A 42 -2.48 4.33 6.52
C TYR A 42 -1.61 3.42 5.65
N LEU A 43 -0.41 3.91 5.33
CA LEU A 43 0.59 3.18 4.58
C LEU A 43 1.82 2.96 5.46
N THR A 44 2.33 1.74 5.46
CA THR A 44 3.52 1.38 6.26
C THR A 44 4.44 0.47 5.45
N THR A 45 5.75 0.57 5.68
CA THR A 45 6.74 -0.39 5.20
C THR A 45 7.13 -1.32 6.36
N ILE A 46 7.14 -2.63 6.10
CA ILE A 46 7.44 -3.66 7.10
C ILE A 46 8.95 -3.90 7.11
N PRO A 47 9.64 -3.73 8.25
CA PRO A 47 11.08 -3.99 8.35
C PRO A 47 11.38 -5.49 8.33
N ASP A 48 12.63 -5.85 7.96
CA ASP A 48 13.10 -7.23 7.91
C ASP A 48 13.68 -7.72 9.24
N ASP A 49 12.96 -7.53 10.32
CA ASP A 49 13.29 -8.08 11.64
C ASP A 49 12.02 -8.46 12.40
N LEU A 50 12.14 -9.40 13.31
CA LEU A 50 10.97 -9.99 13.98
C LEU A 50 10.24 -8.98 14.88
N ASP A 51 10.98 -8.15 15.61
CA ASP A 51 10.41 -7.13 16.50
C ASP A 51 9.65 -6.08 15.68
N GLY A 52 10.28 -5.59 14.61
CA GLY A 52 9.67 -4.63 13.69
C GLY A 52 8.44 -5.17 12.99
N ILE A 53 8.46 -6.43 12.50
CA ILE A 53 7.29 -7.07 11.88
C ILE A 53 6.12 -7.10 12.89
N PHE A 54 6.34 -7.54 14.13
CA PHE A 54 5.27 -7.61 15.13
C PHE A 54 4.87 -6.23 15.67
N SER A 55 5.77 -5.27 15.73
CA SER A 55 5.41 -3.87 16.00
C SER A 55 4.49 -3.32 14.92
N ALA A 56 4.79 -3.52 13.66
CA ALA A 56 3.91 -3.13 12.55
C ALA A 56 2.53 -3.82 12.62
N MET A 57 2.48 -5.11 13.02
CA MET A 57 1.20 -5.81 13.25
C MET A 57 0.39 -5.17 14.38
N LYS A 58 1.03 -4.79 15.48
CA LYS A 58 0.39 -4.08 16.59
C LYS A 58 -0.16 -2.72 16.12
N ASP A 59 0.63 -1.97 15.37
CA ASP A 59 0.21 -0.66 14.83
C ASP A 59 -0.97 -0.82 13.87
N ASN A 60 -0.91 -1.79 12.98
CA ASN A 60 -2.02 -2.15 12.11
C ASN A 60 -3.31 -2.47 12.89
N ALA A 61 -3.23 -3.22 13.97
CA ALA A 61 -4.37 -3.53 14.83
C ALA A 61 -4.95 -2.26 15.49
N LEU A 62 -4.08 -1.38 15.99
CA LEU A 62 -4.50 -0.12 16.60
C LEU A 62 -5.14 0.83 15.58
N LEU A 63 -4.56 0.98 14.39
CA LEU A 63 -5.09 1.81 13.32
C LEU A 63 -6.42 1.25 12.78
N SER A 64 -6.52 -0.07 12.61
CA SER A 64 -7.78 -0.73 12.22
C SER A 64 -8.91 -0.45 13.22
N LYS A 65 -8.62 -0.52 14.52
CA LYS A 65 -9.60 -0.20 15.59
C LYS A 65 -10.27 1.17 15.39
N TRP A 66 -9.54 2.14 14.84
CA TRP A 66 -10.01 3.51 14.61
C TRP A 66 -10.54 3.76 13.20
N ALA A 67 -10.94 2.70 12.50
CA ALA A 67 -11.55 2.74 11.17
C ALA A 67 -10.58 3.07 10.02
N GLY A 68 -9.27 2.88 10.22
CA GLY A 68 -8.27 3.02 9.16
C GLY A 68 -8.24 1.82 8.21
N GLY A 69 -8.15 2.09 6.91
CA GLY A 69 -7.75 1.10 5.89
C GLY A 69 -6.22 1.05 5.79
N LEU A 70 -5.66 -0.15 5.67
CA LEU A 70 -4.22 -0.37 5.79
C LEU A 70 -3.61 -0.82 4.47
N GLY A 71 -2.50 -0.21 4.07
CA GLY A 71 -1.61 -0.68 3.00
C GLY A 71 -0.23 -0.96 3.57
N ASN A 72 0.29 -2.16 3.38
CA ASN A 72 1.60 -2.56 3.90
C ASN A 72 2.52 -3.00 2.76
N ASP A 73 3.69 -2.43 2.69
CA ASP A 73 4.78 -2.91 1.85
C ASP A 73 5.56 -4.01 2.56
N TRP A 74 5.56 -5.19 1.98
CA TRP A 74 6.22 -6.39 2.50
C TRP A 74 7.53 -6.71 1.77
N THR A 75 7.90 -5.91 0.78
CA THR A 75 9.07 -6.14 -0.06
C THR A 75 10.38 -6.26 0.71
N PRO A 76 10.63 -5.49 1.81
CA PRO A 76 11.89 -5.61 2.53
C PRO A 76 12.08 -6.94 3.27
N VAL A 77 10.99 -7.66 3.58
CA VAL A 77 11.04 -8.91 4.36
C VAL A 77 11.71 -10.02 3.55
N ARG A 78 12.76 -10.60 4.11
CA ARG A 78 13.56 -11.65 3.45
C ARG A 78 12.74 -12.85 2.99
N ALA A 79 13.09 -13.38 1.84
CA ALA A 79 12.41 -14.51 1.22
C ALA A 79 12.61 -15.83 1.97
N MET A 80 11.82 -16.83 1.58
CA MET A 80 11.96 -18.21 2.06
C MET A 80 13.39 -18.73 1.83
N ASN A 81 13.88 -19.50 2.79
CA ASN A 81 15.23 -20.07 2.83
C ASN A 81 16.38 -19.07 3.02
N SER A 82 16.13 -17.76 3.13
CA SER A 82 17.15 -16.79 3.49
C SER A 82 17.75 -17.11 4.86
N TYR A 83 19.07 -16.93 4.98
CA TYR A 83 19.79 -17.23 6.21
C TYR A 83 19.43 -16.27 7.34
N ILE A 84 19.15 -16.80 8.52
CA ILE A 84 18.88 -16.05 9.75
C ILE A 84 20.12 -16.10 10.63
N LYS A 85 20.89 -15.03 10.60
CA LYS A 85 22.18 -14.92 11.30
C LYS A 85 22.10 -15.17 12.81
N GLY A 86 21.01 -14.75 13.47
CA GLY A 86 20.86 -14.87 14.92
C GLY A 86 20.57 -16.29 15.43
N THR A 87 19.94 -17.13 14.60
CA THR A 87 19.51 -18.50 14.97
C THR A 87 20.21 -19.59 14.18
N ASN A 88 21.07 -19.22 13.23
CA ASN A 88 21.69 -20.13 12.26
C ASN A 88 20.65 -20.98 11.49
N GLY A 89 19.46 -20.46 11.32
CA GLY A 89 18.32 -21.08 10.66
C GLY A 89 18.00 -20.48 9.28
N LYS A 90 16.87 -20.90 8.73
CA LYS A 90 16.35 -20.40 7.45
C LYS A 90 14.99 -19.75 7.63
N SER A 91 14.75 -18.64 6.94
CA SER A 91 13.48 -17.94 6.90
C SER A 91 12.38 -18.79 6.27
N GLN A 92 11.16 -18.60 6.74
CA GLN A 92 9.95 -19.15 6.12
C GLN A 92 9.34 -18.19 5.07
N GLY A 93 10.01 -17.05 4.79
CA GLY A 93 9.58 -16.05 3.84
C GLY A 93 8.43 -15.17 4.34
N VAL A 94 7.83 -14.39 3.44
CA VAL A 94 6.76 -13.43 3.76
C VAL A 94 5.40 -14.07 4.02
N VAL A 95 5.10 -15.20 3.40
CA VAL A 95 3.74 -15.79 3.41
C VAL A 95 3.22 -16.11 4.82
N PRO A 96 3.98 -16.69 5.75
CA PRO A 96 3.49 -16.91 7.12
C PRO A 96 3.16 -15.62 7.86
N PHE A 97 3.92 -14.55 7.65
CA PHE A 97 3.64 -13.25 8.26
C PHE A 97 2.41 -12.59 7.65
N LEU A 98 2.21 -12.72 6.33
CA LEU A 98 0.98 -12.28 5.67
C LEU A 98 -0.25 -13.01 6.21
N LYS A 99 -0.12 -14.29 6.59
CA LYS A 99 -1.20 -15.01 7.27
C LYS A 99 -1.52 -14.42 8.64
N VAL A 100 -0.51 -14.06 9.44
CA VAL A 100 -0.72 -13.35 10.71
C VAL A 100 -1.39 -12.01 10.50
N ALA A 101 -0.96 -11.25 9.48
CA ALA A 101 -1.56 -9.97 9.12
C ALA A 101 -3.05 -10.11 8.73
N ASN A 102 -3.36 -11.11 7.90
CA ASN A 102 -4.74 -11.47 7.55
C ASN A 102 -5.60 -11.73 8.80
N ASP A 103 -5.11 -12.59 9.70
CA ASP A 103 -5.85 -12.98 10.90
C ASP A 103 -5.98 -11.81 11.89
N THR A 104 -4.99 -10.91 11.93
CA THR A 104 -5.07 -9.65 12.68
C THR A 104 -6.18 -8.74 12.13
N ALA A 105 -6.30 -8.61 10.81
CA ALA A 105 -7.37 -7.83 10.19
C ALA A 105 -8.75 -8.43 10.46
N VAL A 106 -8.86 -9.76 10.50
CA VAL A 106 -10.11 -10.45 10.87
C VAL A 106 -10.45 -10.24 12.34
N ALA A 107 -9.44 -10.30 13.23
CA ALA A 107 -9.64 -10.19 14.67
C ALA A 107 -10.01 -8.77 15.12
N VAL A 108 -9.46 -7.74 14.47
CA VAL A 108 -9.63 -6.33 14.86
C VAL A 108 -10.46 -5.59 13.83
N ASN A 109 -11.74 -5.47 14.10
CA ASN A 109 -12.64 -4.73 13.24
C ASN A 109 -12.62 -3.21 13.52
N GLN A 110 -13.11 -2.42 12.57
CA GLN A 110 -13.13 -0.97 12.57
C GLN A 110 -14.22 -0.44 13.50
N GLY A 111 -13.87 -0.25 14.79
CA GLY A 111 -14.76 0.32 15.81
C GLY A 111 -16.06 -0.47 16.03
N GLY A 112 -16.10 -1.75 15.72
CA GLY A 112 -17.31 -2.58 15.80
C GLY A 112 -18.33 -2.34 14.68
N LYS A 113 -18.03 -1.46 13.70
CA LYS A 113 -18.97 -1.04 12.65
C LYS A 113 -18.64 -1.62 11.28
N ARG A 114 -17.36 -1.93 11.01
CA ARG A 114 -16.86 -2.49 9.75
C ARG A 114 -15.81 -3.55 10.05
N LYS A 115 -15.63 -4.51 9.14
CA LYS A 115 -14.51 -5.45 9.22
C LYS A 115 -13.19 -4.72 9.05
N GLY A 116 -12.14 -5.19 9.71
CA GLY A 116 -10.78 -4.76 9.43
C GLY A 116 -10.42 -5.06 7.98
N ALA A 117 -9.65 -4.18 7.36
CA ALA A 117 -9.29 -4.31 5.95
C ALA A 117 -7.85 -3.84 5.73
N MET A 118 -7.07 -4.68 5.04
CA MET A 118 -5.69 -4.38 4.67
C MET A 118 -5.34 -4.89 3.28
N CYS A 119 -4.32 -4.28 2.67
CA CYS A 119 -3.70 -4.73 1.44
C CYS A 119 -2.20 -4.93 1.66
N GLY A 120 -1.70 -6.12 1.33
CA GLY A 120 -0.27 -6.41 1.30
C GLY A 120 0.28 -6.16 -0.10
N TYR A 121 1.37 -5.41 -0.20
CA TYR A 121 2.11 -5.11 -1.43
C TYR A 121 3.41 -5.88 -1.48
N LEU A 122 3.75 -6.41 -2.66
CA LEU A 122 5.03 -7.06 -2.91
C LEU A 122 5.54 -6.70 -4.30
N GLU A 123 6.83 -6.36 -4.41
CA GLU A 123 7.46 -6.12 -5.71
C GLU A 123 7.64 -7.42 -6.49
N THR A 124 7.48 -7.35 -7.81
CA THR A 124 7.50 -8.54 -8.70
C THR A 124 8.86 -9.22 -8.80
N TRP A 125 9.94 -8.60 -8.35
CA TRP A 125 11.28 -9.21 -8.29
C TRP A 125 11.54 -10.00 -7.00
N HIS A 126 10.64 -9.94 -6.01
CA HIS A 126 10.79 -10.67 -4.76
C HIS A 126 10.72 -12.18 -4.97
N LEU A 127 11.62 -12.94 -4.35
CA LEU A 127 11.74 -14.39 -4.56
C LEU A 127 10.47 -15.17 -4.18
N ASP A 128 9.69 -14.69 -3.22
CA ASP A 128 8.43 -15.31 -2.79
C ASP A 128 7.22 -14.91 -3.65
N ILE A 129 7.42 -14.16 -4.75
CA ILE A 129 6.31 -13.63 -5.55
C ILE A 129 5.35 -14.72 -6.05
N GLU A 130 5.86 -15.89 -6.44
CA GLU A 130 5.02 -16.95 -6.97
C GLU A 130 4.04 -17.52 -5.92
N GLU A 131 4.46 -17.61 -4.66
CA GLU A 131 3.58 -18.01 -3.56
C GLU A 131 2.62 -16.86 -3.16
N PHE A 132 3.10 -15.63 -3.17
CA PHE A 132 2.28 -14.44 -2.93
C PHE A 132 1.10 -14.34 -3.90
N LEU A 133 1.29 -14.68 -5.18
CA LEU A 133 0.23 -14.72 -6.18
C LEU A 133 -0.89 -15.71 -5.81
N GLU A 134 -0.56 -16.78 -5.08
CA GLU A 134 -1.51 -17.85 -4.74
C GLU A 134 -2.25 -17.64 -3.40
N LEU A 135 -1.98 -16.55 -2.68
CA LEU A 135 -2.52 -16.31 -1.33
C LEU A 135 -4.05 -16.37 -1.25
N ARG A 136 -4.77 -16.01 -2.31
CA ARG A 136 -6.23 -16.02 -2.35
C ARG A 136 -6.85 -17.20 -3.11
N LYS A 137 -6.03 -18.17 -3.48
CA LYS A 137 -6.47 -19.36 -4.20
C LYS A 137 -7.34 -20.25 -3.30
N ASN A 138 -8.45 -20.78 -3.83
CA ASN A 138 -9.38 -21.65 -3.08
C ASN A 138 -8.91 -23.10 -2.91
N THR A 139 -7.65 -23.39 -3.25
CA THR A 139 -7.04 -24.71 -3.18
C THR A 139 -5.66 -24.64 -2.54
N GLY A 140 -5.17 -25.76 -2.02
CA GLY A 140 -3.84 -25.87 -1.41
C GLY A 140 -3.89 -25.84 0.12
N ASP A 141 -2.77 -25.49 0.75
CA ASP A 141 -2.66 -25.44 2.22
C ASP A 141 -3.27 -24.14 2.77
N GLU A 142 -4.35 -24.24 3.52
CA GLU A 142 -5.06 -23.11 4.14
C GLU A 142 -4.16 -22.27 5.07
N ARG A 143 -3.12 -22.86 5.65
CA ARG A 143 -2.14 -22.13 6.48
C ARG A 143 -1.29 -21.15 5.66
N ARG A 144 -1.30 -21.28 4.34
CA ARG A 144 -0.60 -20.41 3.38
C ARG A 144 -1.59 -19.60 2.53
N ARG A 145 -2.82 -19.38 3.00
CA ARG A 145 -3.87 -18.62 2.32
C ARG A 145 -4.31 -17.43 3.18
N THR A 146 -4.67 -16.33 2.53
CA THR A 146 -5.08 -15.08 3.15
C THR A 146 -6.35 -14.55 2.46
N HIS A 147 -7.48 -15.20 2.73
CA HIS A 147 -8.74 -14.93 2.03
C HIS A 147 -9.39 -13.60 2.39
N ASP A 148 -9.07 -13.02 3.55
CA ASP A 148 -9.71 -11.82 4.06
C ASP A 148 -8.92 -10.53 3.81
N MET A 149 -7.64 -10.63 3.46
CA MET A 149 -6.85 -9.45 3.07
C MET A 149 -6.73 -9.31 1.55
N ASN A 150 -6.58 -8.07 1.09
CA ASN A 150 -6.25 -7.78 -0.29
C ASN A 150 -4.74 -7.93 -0.51
N THR A 151 -4.37 -8.20 -1.74
CA THR A 151 -2.97 -8.26 -2.17
C THR A 151 -2.78 -7.47 -3.45
N ALA A 152 -1.59 -6.90 -3.64
CA ALA A 152 -1.24 -6.13 -4.83
C ALA A 152 0.22 -6.35 -5.23
N ASN A 153 0.45 -6.48 -6.52
CA ASN A 153 1.78 -6.47 -7.10
C ASN A 153 2.27 -5.04 -7.28
N TRP A 154 3.51 -4.77 -6.88
CA TRP A 154 4.21 -3.52 -7.16
C TRP A 154 5.22 -3.76 -8.27
N VAL A 155 4.90 -3.25 -9.48
CA VAL A 155 5.52 -3.67 -10.75
C VAL A 155 6.45 -2.58 -11.28
N PRO A 156 7.77 -2.82 -11.35
CA PRO A 156 8.69 -1.91 -12.04
C PRO A 156 8.55 -1.99 -13.56
N ASP A 157 8.80 -0.89 -14.25
CA ASP A 157 8.69 -0.78 -15.72
C ASP A 157 9.59 -1.78 -16.44
N LEU A 158 10.76 -2.10 -15.88
CA LEU A 158 11.69 -3.09 -16.44
C LEU A 158 11.02 -4.47 -16.60
N PHE A 159 10.17 -4.88 -15.63
CA PHE A 159 9.45 -6.14 -15.76
C PHE A 159 8.56 -6.16 -17.01
N MET A 160 7.81 -5.10 -17.25
CA MET A 160 6.94 -5.00 -18.44
C MET A 160 7.75 -4.95 -19.74
N LYS A 161 8.90 -4.26 -19.76
CA LYS A 161 9.83 -4.28 -20.91
C LYS A 161 10.30 -5.71 -21.23
N ARG A 162 10.61 -6.50 -20.19
CA ARG A 162 11.03 -7.90 -20.35
C ARG A 162 9.90 -8.81 -20.78
N VAL A 163 8.68 -8.57 -20.30
CA VAL A 163 7.46 -9.27 -20.79
C VAL A 163 7.27 -9.01 -22.30
N GLU A 164 7.39 -7.76 -22.75
CA GLU A 164 7.24 -7.39 -24.15
C GLU A 164 8.30 -8.06 -25.03
N LYS A 165 9.56 -8.06 -24.59
CA LYS A 165 10.70 -8.61 -25.34
C LYS A 165 10.87 -10.13 -25.22
N ASP A 166 10.04 -10.80 -24.41
CA ASP A 166 10.15 -12.26 -24.15
C ASP A 166 11.47 -12.66 -23.48
N GLU A 167 11.92 -11.85 -22.54
CA GLU A 167 13.15 -12.05 -21.78
C GLU A 167 12.89 -12.74 -20.46
N ASN A 168 13.96 -13.16 -19.76
CA ASN A 168 13.89 -13.70 -18.42
C ASN A 168 13.74 -12.58 -17.37
N TRP A 169 13.14 -12.93 -16.27
CA TRP A 169 13.03 -12.14 -15.05
C TRP A 169 13.64 -12.88 -13.88
N THR A 170 14.55 -12.24 -13.17
CA THR A 170 15.23 -12.86 -12.04
C THR A 170 14.61 -12.40 -10.74
N LEU A 171 14.23 -13.36 -9.92
CA LEU A 171 13.69 -13.15 -8.57
C LEU A 171 14.84 -13.17 -7.57
N PHE A 172 14.83 -12.26 -6.61
CA PHE A 172 15.87 -12.10 -5.59
C PHE A 172 15.28 -12.08 -4.18
N SER A 173 16.11 -12.43 -3.19
CA SER A 173 15.80 -12.11 -1.81
C SER A 173 16.25 -10.68 -1.49
N PRO A 174 15.42 -9.83 -0.88
CA PRO A 174 15.78 -8.42 -0.61
C PRO A 174 17.01 -8.27 0.27
N GLY A 175 17.31 -9.26 1.13
CA GLY A 175 18.54 -9.26 1.94
C GLY A 175 19.83 -9.30 1.14
N GLU A 176 19.79 -9.79 -0.11
CA GLU A 176 20.94 -9.80 -1.03
C GLU A 176 20.92 -8.66 -2.05
N THR A 177 19.78 -7.98 -2.19
CA THR A 177 19.57 -6.89 -3.15
C THR A 177 18.91 -5.66 -2.49
N PRO A 178 19.48 -5.15 -1.39
CA PRO A 178 18.82 -4.14 -0.56
C PRO A 178 18.50 -2.83 -1.30
N GLU A 179 19.29 -2.46 -2.32
CA GLU A 179 19.08 -1.20 -3.03
C GLU A 179 17.88 -1.22 -3.99
N LEU A 180 17.44 -2.40 -4.48
CA LEU A 180 16.36 -2.47 -5.47
C LEU A 180 15.04 -1.86 -4.99
N HIS A 181 14.78 -1.95 -3.71
CA HIS A 181 13.58 -1.42 -3.10
C HIS A 181 13.49 0.12 -3.27
N ASP A 182 14.60 0.82 -3.09
CA ASP A 182 14.68 2.29 -3.11
C ASP A 182 15.03 2.89 -4.49
N LEU A 183 15.09 2.07 -5.53
CA LEU A 183 15.41 2.50 -6.88
C LEU A 183 14.21 2.46 -7.81
N ILE A 184 14.18 3.39 -8.79
CA ILE A 184 13.16 3.52 -9.83
C ILE A 184 13.79 3.81 -11.19
N GLY A 185 13.04 3.56 -12.26
CA GLY A 185 13.44 3.89 -13.63
C GLY A 185 14.78 3.30 -14.01
N LYS A 186 15.62 4.11 -14.65
CA LYS A 186 16.92 3.68 -15.16
C LYS A 186 17.89 3.22 -14.07
N ALA A 187 17.87 3.85 -12.91
CA ALA A 187 18.71 3.43 -11.78
C ALA A 187 18.33 2.04 -11.27
N PHE A 188 17.04 1.72 -11.24
CA PHE A 188 16.56 0.37 -10.93
C PHE A 188 17.04 -0.62 -12.01
N GLU A 189 16.88 -0.30 -13.29
CA GLU A 189 17.30 -1.17 -14.41
C GLU A 189 18.79 -1.51 -14.31
N GLU A 190 19.66 -0.51 -14.19
CA GLU A 190 21.11 -0.68 -14.09
C GLU A 190 21.51 -1.55 -12.89
N LYS A 191 20.90 -1.31 -11.73
CA LYS A 191 21.19 -2.06 -10.50
C LYS A 191 20.64 -3.48 -10.55
N TYR A 192 19.47 -3.68 -11.11
CA TYR A 192 18.88 -4.99 -11.30
C TYR A 192 19.74 -5.87 -12.21
N GLU A 193 20.22 -5.31 -13.32
CA GLU A 193 21.13 -6.01 -14.26
C GLU A 193 22.49 -6.31 -13.61
N GLU A 194 23.02 -5.42 -12.76
CA GLU A 194 24.22 -5.70 -11.96
C GLU A 194 24.02 -6.93 -11.06
N TYR A 195 22.86 -7.04 -10.39
CA TYR A 195 22.53 -8.21 -9.58
C TYR A 195 22.34 -9.49 -10.39
N GLU A 196 21.78 -9.41 -11.60
CA GLU A 196 21.73 -10.55 -12.51
C GLU A 196 23.12 -11.04 -12.93
N GLU A 197 24.05 -10.13 -13.16
CA GLU A 197 25.44 -10.48 -13.45
C GLU A 197 26.11 -11.16 -12.25
N LYS A 198 25.93 -10.63 -11.03
CA LYS A 198 26.43 -11.27 -9.81
C LYS A 198 25.86 -12.67 -9.62
N ALA A 199 24.57 -12.85 -9.87
CA ALA A 199 23.92 -14.16 -9.80
C ALA A 199 24.50 -15.16 -10.83
N LYS A 200 24.72 -14.74 -12.07
CA LYS A 200 25.37 -15.55 -13.11
C LYS A 200 26.80 -15.93 -12.75
N ASN A 201 27.53 -15.05 -12.08
CA ASN A 201 28.91 -15.29 -11.65
C ASN A 201 29.01 -16.18 -10.38
N GLY A 202 27.89 -16.57 -9.79
CA GLY A 202 27.87 -17.37 -8.56
C GLY A 202 28.20 -16.59 -7.29
N GLU A 203 27.99 -15.28 -7.30
CA GLU A 203 28.24 -14.38 -6.16
C GLU A 203 27.00 -14.21 -5.27
N MET A 204 25.87 -14.83 -5.64
CA MET A 204 24.60 -14.76 -4.92
C MET A 204 24.08 -16.17 -4.63
N ASP A 205 23.50 -16.34 -3.44
CA ASP A 205 22.99 -17.63 -2.98
C ASP A 205 21.51 -17.84 -3.27
N GLN A 206 20.75 -16.75 -3.33
CA GLN A 206 19.28 -16.81 -3.39
C GLN A 206 18.69 -15.99 -4.55
N PHE A 207 18.56 -16.66 -5.67
CA PHE A 207 17.88 -16.12 -6.83
C PHE A 207 17.20 -17.22 -7.64
N LYS A 208 16.26 -16.83 -8.49
CA LYS A 208 15.59 -17.72 -9.43
C LYS A 208 15.27 -16.96 -10.71
N SER A 209 15.75 -17.42 -11.86
CA SER A 209 15.42 -16.82 -13.15
C SER A 209 14.29 -17.60 -13.82
N ILE A 210 13.26 -16.89 -14.27
CA ILE A 210 12.06 -17.42 -14.93
C ILE A 210 11.71 -16.56 -16.15
N PRO A 211 11.01 -17.09 -17.17
CA PRO A 211 10.50 -16.26 -18.25
C PRO A 211 9.51 -15.19 -17.72
N ALA A 212 9.74 -13.92 -18.03
CA ALA A 212 8.89 -12.82 -17.58
C ALA A 212 7.42 -13.00 -18.03
N LYS A 213 7.20 -13.52 -19.23
CA LYS A 213 5.85 -13.84 -19.74
C LYS A 213 5.13 -14.91 -18.94
N GLU A 214 5.83 -15.88 -18.37
CA GLU A 214 5.21 -16.92 -17.53
C GLU A 214 4.73 -16.32 -16.21
N LEU A 215 5.57 -15.51 -15.56
CA LEU A 215 5.16 -14.79 -14.37
C LEU A 215 3.98 -13.86 -14.65
N TRP A 216 4.03 -13.08 -15.74
CA TRP A 216 2.92 -12.21 -16.14
C TRP A 216 1.62 -12.98 -16.38
N ARG A 217 1.67 -14.12 -17.08
CA ARG A 217 0.51 -14.98 -17.25
C ARG A 217 -0.04 -15.49 -15.91
N LYS A 218 0.84 -15.89 -14.99
CA LYS A 218 0.43 -16.33 -13.65
C LYS A 218 -0.26 -15.19 -12.89
N MET A 219 0.30 -13.97 -12.93
CA MET A 219 -0.32 -12.77 -12.34
C MET A 219 -1.73 -12.53 -12.88
N LEU A 220 -1.89 -12.52 -14.21
CA LEU A 220 -3.19 -12.33 -14.85
C LEU A 220 -4.16 -13.47 -14.55
N THR A 221 -3.69 -14.71 -14.52
CA THR A 221 -4.52 -15.87 -14.17
C THR A 221 -5.07 -15.76 -12.76
N MET A 222 -4.24 -15.42 -11.78
CA MET A 222 -4.67 -15.24 -10.39
C MET A 222 -5.60 -14.05 -10.23
N LEU A 223 -5.31 -12.94 -10.89
CA LEU A 223 -6.18 -11.76 -10.91
C LEU A 223 -7.57 -12.10 -11.48
N PHE A 224 -7.62 -12.86 -12.56
CA PHE A 224 -8.88 -13.29 -13.18
C PHE A 224 -9.65 -14.29 -12.29
N GLU A 225 -8.95 -15.24 -11.69
CA GLU A 225 -9.55 -16.30 -10.87
C GLU A 225 -10.04 -15.79 -9.51
N THR A 226 -9.28 -14.90 -8.85
CA THR A 226 -9.51 -14.50 -7.46
C THR A 226 -9.79 -13.01 -7.26
N GLY A 227 -9.63 -12.18 -8.30
CA GLY A 227 -9.65 -10.73 -8.20
C GLY A 227 -8.38 -10.12 -7.60
N HIS A 228 -7.37 -10.93 -7.31
CA HIS A 228 -6.10 -10.54 -6.65
C HIS A 228 -4.92 -11.40 -7.14
N PRO A 229 -3.67 -10.92 -6.94
CA PRO A 229 -3.29 -9.54 -6.51
C PRO A 229 -3.64 -8.49 -7.56
N TRP A 230 -3.93 -7.27 -7.12
CA TRP A 230 -4.05 -6.12 -8.02
C TRP A 230 -2.70 -5.79 -8.66
N ILE A 231 -2.71 -5.00 -9.72
CA ILE A 231 -1.51 -4.62 -10.45
C ILE A 231 -1.33 -3.11 -10.36
N THR A 232 -0.21 -2.69 -9.78
CA THR A 232 0.18 -1.29 -9.62
C THR A 232 1.60 -1.09 -10.16
N PHE A 233 1.88 0.08 -10.77
CA PHE A 233 3.13 0.34 -11.47
C PHE A 233 4.02 1.29 -10.66
N LYS A 234 5.14 0.77 -10.16
CA LYS A 234 6.11 1.46 -9.30
C LYS A 234 6.61 2.76 -9.91
N ASP A 235 7.13 2.70 -11.12
CA ASP A 235 7.77 3.84 -11.77
C ASP A 235 6.76 4.94 -12.09
N SER A 236 5.59 4.59 -12.61
CA SER A 236 4.52 5.55 -12.90
C SER A 236 3.99 6.26 -11.66
N CYS A 237 3.85 5.55 -10.53
CA CYS A 237 3.46 6.12 -9.25
C CYS A 237 4.52 7.12 -8.75
N ASN A 238 5.79 6.74 -8.81
CA ASN A 238 6.90 7.58 -8.39
C ASN A 238 7.10 8.80 -9.30
N LEU A 239 6.98 8.64 -10.61
CA LEU A 239 7.07 9.74 -11.57
C LEU A 239 5.99 10.82 -11.30
N ARG A 240 4.83 10.43 -10.82
CA ARG A 240 3.70 11.32 -10.52
C ARG A 240 3.65 11.81 -9.08
N SER A 241 4.48 11.27 -8.20
CA SER A 241 4.54 11.69 -6.81
C SER A 241 5.05 13.13 -6.69
N PRO A 242 4.37 14.00 -5.95
CA PRO A 242 4.88 15.35 -5.65
C PRO A 242 5.97 15.35 -4.57
N GLN A 243 6.25 14.20 -3.94
CA GLN A 243 7.15 14.05 -2.79
C GLN A 243 8.47 13.34 -3.15
N GLN A 244 8.93 13.43 -4.38
CA GLN A 244 10.20 12.82 -4.83
C GLN A 244 11.42 13.26 -4.01
N HIS A 245 11.35 14.44 -3.37
CA HIS A 245 12.38 14.95 -2.48
C HIS A 245 12.47 14.22 -1.13
N SER A 246 11.43 13.49 -0.75
CA SER A 246 11.39 12.73 0.52
C SER A 246 11.83 11.28 0.35
N GLY A 247 11.76 10.72 -0.85
CA GLY A 247 12.13 9.33 -1.11
C GLY A 247 11.29 8.65 -2.18
N VAL A 248 11.35 7.33 -2.22
CA VAL A 248 10.63 6.47 -3.16
C VAL A 248 9.33 5.98 -2.52
N VAL A 249 8.26 5.97 -3.31
CA VAL A 249 6.97 5.36 -2.93
C VAL A 249 7.05 3.85 -3.17
N HIS A 250 6.83 3.06 -2.13
CA HIS A 250 7.00 1.59 -2.15
C HIS A 250 5.70 0.81 -2.22
N SER A 251 4.57 1.46 -1.94
CA SER A 251 3.26 0.82 -1.93
C SER A 251 2.14 1.84 -2.10
N SER A 252 0.93 1.38 -1.96
CA SER A 252 -0.26 2.22 -1.87
C SER A 252 -1.09 1.83 -0.65
N ASN A 253 -2.21 2.51 -0.46
CA ASN A 253 -3.18 2.20 0.60
C ASN A 253 -4.02 0.95 0.28
N LEU A 254 -5.07 0.73 1.08
CA LEU A 254 -6.01 -0.38 0.91
C LEU A 254 -6.62 -0.46 -0.49
N CYS A 255 -6.94 0.68 -1.12
CA CYS A 255 -7.69 0.77 -2.37
C CYS A 255 -6.83 1.15 -3.59
N THR A 256 -5.51 1.30 -3.43
CA THR A 256 -4.52 1.60 -4.49
C THR A 256 -4.53 3.03 -5.07
N GLU A 257 -5.24 3.97 -4.44
CA GLU A 257 -5.32 5.36 -4.94
C GLU A 257 -4.32 6.33 -4.28
N ILE A 258 -3.69 5.96 -3.16
CA ILE A 258 -2.77 6.83 -2.41
C ILE A 258 -1.34 6.35 -2.59
N THR A 259 -0.47 7.23 -3.07
CA THR A 259 0.96 6.96 -3.28
C THR A 259 1.78 7.97 -2.51
N LEU A 260 2.14 7.61 -1.29
CA LEU A 260 2.93 8.41 -0.37
C LEU A 260 4.15 7.63 0.12
N ASN A 261 5.20 8.36 0.49
CA ASN A 261 6.42 7.77 1.02
C ASN A 261 6.18 7.14 2.39
N THR A 262 6.83 6.02 2.61
CA THR A 262 6.90 5.33 3.91
C THR A 262 8.32 4.81 4.12
N SER A 263 8.72 4.66 5.37
CA SER A 263 9.96 3.97 5.70
C SER A 263 9.76 3.01 6.87
N ALA A 264 10.60 1.98 6.94
CA ALA A 264 10.58 1.03 8.03
C ALA A 264 10.96 1.67 9.39
N ASP A 265 11.64 2.82 9.36
CA ASP A 265 12.20 3.52 10.52
C ASP A 265 11.25 4.58 11.12
N ASN A 266 9.94 4.35 11.15
CA ASN A 266 8.90 5.18 11.78
C ASN A 266 8.20 6.22 10.88
N GLU A 267 8.18 6.05 9.57
CA GLU A 267 7.41 6.92 8.69
C GLU A 267 6.14 6.23 8.20
N ILE A 268 5.01 6.59 8.79
CA ILE A 268 3.68 6.11 8.40
C ILE A 268 3.00 7.22 7.59
N ALA A 269 2.59 6.90 6.37
CA ALA A 269 1.82 7.84 5.57
C ALA A 269 0.34 7.76 5.92
N VAL A 270 -0.30 8.92 5.98
CA VAL A 270 -1.69 9.08 6.41
C VAL A 270 -2.44 9.91 5.38
N CYS A 271 -3.71 9.58 5.12
CA CYS A 271 -4.56 10.42 4.30
C CYS A 271 -5.97 10.60 4.87
N ASN A 272 -6.51 11.80 4.69
CA ASN A 272 -7.90 12.14 4.92
C ASN A 272 -8.62 12.19 3.58
N LEU A 273 -9.73 11.48 3.46
CA LEU A 273 -10.46 11.38 2.20
C LEU A 273 -11.79 12.12 2.25
N GLY A 274 -12.12 12.71 1.12
CA GLY A 274 -13.43 13.26 0.86
C GLY A 274 -13.73 13.26 -0.64
N SER A 275 -14.99 13.26 -1.00
CA SER A 275 -15.44 13.17 -2.38
C SER A 275 -16.23 14.41 -2.78
N VAL A 276 -15.82 15.07 -3.86
CA VAL A 276 -16.57 16.15 -4.50
C VAL A 276 -17.58 15.55 -5.47
N ASN A 277 -18.86 15.92 -5.33
CA ASN A 277 -19.90 15.47 -6.24
C ASN A 277 -19.88 16.34 -7.51
N LEU A 278 -19.18 15.89 -8.54
CA LEU A 278 -19.05 16.64 -9.79
C LEU A 278 -20.39 16.93 -10.48
N ALA A 279 -21.38 16.03 -10.35
CA ALA A 279 -22.71 16.26 -10.93
C ALA A 279 -23.36 17.54 -10.38
N ASN A 280 -23.22 17.81 -9.08
CA ASN A 280 -23.73 19.02 -8.45
C ASN A 280 -22.91 20.29 -8.80
N HIS A 281 -21.75 20.12 -9.45
CA HIS A 281 -20.88 21.21 -9.90
C HIS A 281 -21.00 21.46 -11.41
N MET A 282 -22.05 20.92 -12.03
CA MET A 282 -22.35 21.21 -13.44
C MET A 282 -23.39 22.32 -13.57
N LYS A 283 -23.15 23.24 -14.48
CA LYS A 283 -24.07 24.31 -14.86
C LYS A 283 -24.09 24.44 -16.38
N ASP A 284 -25.27 24.36 -16.99
CA ASP A 284 -25.45 24.46 -18.44
C ASP A 284 -24.55 23.50 -19.26
N GLY A 285 -24.35 22.26 -18.74
CA GLY A 285 -23.51 21.23 -19.37
C GLY A 285 -22.01 21.43 -19.24
N LYS A 286 -21.57 22.40 -18.44
CA LYS A 286 -20.16 22.72 -18.17
C LYS A 286 -19.88 22.68 -16.67
N LEU A 287 -18.61 22.49 -16.32
CA LEU A 287 -18.16 22.56 -14.93
C LEU A 287 -18.28 24.00 -14.40
N ASP A 288 -18.93 24.19 -13.25
CA ASP A 288 -18.99 25.48 -12.54
C ASP A 288 -17.67 25.65 -11.76
N GLU A 289 -16.72 26.33 -12.39
CA GLU A 289 -15.36 26.51 -11.86
C GLU A 289 -15.33 27.23 -10.51
N GLU A 290 -16.19 28.23 -10.32
CA GLU A 290 -16.23 28.99 -9.07
C GLU A 290 -16.82 28.17 -7.93
N LYS A 291 -17.83 27.36 -8.21
CA LYS A 291 -18.40 26.45 -7.23
C LYS A 291 -17.40 25.36 -6.82
N ILE A 292 -16.70 24.75 -7.79
CA ILE A 292 -15.72 23.68 -7.48
C ILE A 292 -14.51 24.24 -6.73
N LYS A 293 -14.00 25.42 -7.10
CA LYS A 293 -12.90 26.08 -6.37
C LYS A 293 -13.27 26.26 -4.88
N ARG A 294 -14.46 26.80 -4.60
CA ARG A 294 -14.94 27.00 -3.23
C ARG A 294 -15.06 25.67 -2.50
N THR A 295 -15.67 24.67 -3.10
CA THR A 295 -15.83 23.33 -2.50
C THR A 295 -14.47 22.72 -2.16
N VAL A 296 -13.52 22.73 -3.12
CA VAL A 296 -12.18 22.17 -2.92
C VAL A 296 -11.41 22.94 -1.85
N SER A 297 -11.50 24.28 -1.83
CA SER A 297 -10.84 25.09 -0.80
C SER A 297 -11.34 24.73 0.61
N THR A 298 -12.65 24.59 0.79
CA THR A 298 -13.24 24.18 2.07
C THR A 298 -12.84 22.73 2.44
N CYS A 299 -12.80 21.83 1.46
CA CYS A 299 -12.36 20.44 1.67
C CYS A 299 -10.89 20.35 2.09
N LEU A 300 -10.00 21.12 1.45
CA LEU A 300 -8.57 21.13 1.78
C LEU A 300 -8.31 21.66 3.20
N LEU A 301 -9.01 22.71 3.62
CA LEU A 301 -8.92 23.21 4.99
C LEU A 301 -9.30 22.11 5.99
N TYR A 302 -10.40 21.41 5.75
CA TYR A 302 -10.86 20.31 6.58
C TYR A 302 -9.84 19.16 6.65
N THR A 303 -9.26 18.76 5.54
CA THR A 303 -8.29 17.64 5.50
C THR A 303 -6.94 18.00 6.12
N SER A 304 -6.50 19.25 6.01
CA SER A 304 -5.25 19.74 6.62
C SER A 304 -5.33 19.74 8.13
N ASP A 305 -6.38 20.32 8.69
CA ASP A 305 -6.59 20.40 10.15
C ASP A 305 -6.68 18.99 10.77
N ALA A 306 -7.29 18.04 10.06
CA ALA A 306 -7.40 16.67 10.55
C ALA A 306 -6.07 15.89 10.52
N ALA A 307 -5.11 16.29 9.68
CA ALA A 307 -3.79 15.67 9.60
C ALA A 307 -2.85 16.17 10.72
N ASP A 308 -3.09 17.37 11.25
CA ASP A 308 -2.26 17.98 12.30
C ASP A 308 -2.63 17.54 13.73
N GLU A 309 -3.70 16.79 13.91
CA GLU A 309 -4.07 16.24 15.21
C GLU A 309 -3.14 15.09 15.61
N PRO A 310 -2.41 15.19 16.75
CA PRO A 310 -1.51 14.14 17.18
C PRO A 310 -2.26 12.84 17.49
N LEU A 311 -1.81 11.75 16.91
CA LEU A 311 -2.23 10.38 17.27
C LEU A 311 -1.79 10.09 18.72
N CYS A 312 -2.57 10.50 19.70
CA CYS A 312 -2.37 10.16 21.12
C CYS A 312 -2.95 8.78 21.46
#